data_f5002f8caf4b0d8fd749a281a25cb1bb
#
_entry.id   f5002f8caf4b0d8fd749a281a25cb1bb
#
_cell.length_a   1.000
_cell.length_b   1.000
_cell.length_c   1.000
_cell.angle_alpha   90.00
_cell.angle_beta   90.00
_cell.angle_gamma   90.00
#
_symmetry.space_group_name_H-M   'P 1'
#
loop_
_entity.id
_entity.type
_entity.pdbx_description
1 polymer ?
#
loop_
_entity_poly.entity_id
_entity_poly.type
_entity_poly.pdbx_seq_one_letter_code
_entity_poly.pdbx_strand_id
1 'polypeptide(L)' 'MTEHAVTDEDRSKDRFFERLGLLAQEMIDAHGKDFTMGTLVLAARFIADGKPIGRPGKPNA' A
#
# COMPACT_ATOMS: atom_id res chain seq x y z
N MET A 1 29.83 -6.46 13.15
CA MET A 1 28.89 -6.39 12.88
C MET A 1 28.55 -6.85 11.79
N THR A 2 27.82 -7.18 11.64
CA THR A 2 27.49 -7.55 10.63
C THR A 2 26.59 -6.95 10.04
N GLU A 3 26.61 -6.66 9.17
CA GLU A 3 25.71 -6.08 8.60
C GLU A 3 24.98 -6.94 7.92
N HIS A 4 23.82 -6.70 7.75
CA HIS A 4 23.08 -7.49 7.14
C HIS A 4 23.02 -7.17 5.75
N ALA A 5 23.15 -8.07 4.95
CA ALA A 5 23.09 -7.84 3.55
C ALA A 5 21.67 -7.61 3.11
N VAL A 6 21.50 -6.71 2.21
CA VAL A 6 20.20 -6.45 1.65
C VAL A 6 19.94 -7.50 0.60
N THR A 7 18.91 -8.26 0.74
CA THR A 7 18.57 -9.32 -0.20
C THR A 7 17.69 -8.77 -1.30
N ASP A 8 17.51 -9.57 -2.35
CA ASP A 8 16.59 -9.19 -3.42
C ASP A 8 15.16 -9.04 -2.90
N GLU A 9 14.79 -9.87 -1.94
CA GLU A 9 13.48 -9.76 -1.33
C GLU A 9 13.34 -8.44 -0.59
N ASP A 10 14.36 -8.04 0.15
CA ASP A 10 14.32 -6.78 0.88
C ASP A 10 14.21 -5.59 -0.06
N ARG A 11 14.93 -5.64 -1.17
CA ARG A 11 14.85 -4.56 -2.14
C ARG A 11 13.48 -4.47 -2.77
N SER A 12 12.88 -5.62 -3.03
CA SER A 12 11.54 -5.66 -3.60
C SER A 12 10.54 -5.04 -2.64
N LYS A 13 10.65 -5.37 -1.36
CA LYS A 13 9.75 -4.80 -0.37
C LYS A 13 9.92 -3.29 -0.25
N ASP A 14 11.17 -2.83 -0.27
CA ASP A 14 11.44 -1.41 -0.20
C ASP A 14 10.85 -0.68 -1.39
N ARG A 15 10.94 -1.29 -2.56
CA ARG A 15 10.40 -0.68 -3.75
C ARG A 15 8.90 -0.54 -3.68
N PHE A 16 8.23 -1.58 -3.18
CA PHE A 16 6.79 -1.50 -3.01
C PHE A 16 6.42 -0.43 -1.99
N PHE A 17 7.16 -0.36 -0.90
CA PHE A 17 6.87 0.63 0.11
C PHE A 17 7.06 2.05 -0.44
N GLU A 18 8.10 2.25 -1.25
CA GLU A 18 8.29 3.52 -1.91
C GLU A 18 7.12 3.90 -2.79
N ARG A 19 6.66 2.94 -3.59
CA ARG A 19 5.53 3.20 -4.48
C ARG A 19 4.27 3.50 -3.69
N LEU A 20 4.09 2.80 -2.59
CA LEU A 20 2.96 3.08 -1.71
C LEU A 20 3.07 4.50 -1.16
N GLY A 21 4.28 4.92 -0.79
CA GLY A 21 4.48 6.26 -0.28
C GLY A 21 4.14 7.33 -1.31
N LEU A 22 4.53 7.10 -2.57
CA LEU A 22 4.20 8.04 -3.61
C LEU A 22 2.69 8.12 -3.83
N LEU A 23 2.04 6.98 -3.85
CA LEU A 23 0.60 6.96 -4.00
C LEU A 23 -0.09 7.64 -2.82
N ALA A 24 0.38 7.36 -1.62
CA ALA A 24 -0.19 7.98 -0.44
C ALA A 24 -0.05 9.50 -0.50
N GLN A 25 1.08 9.98 -0.99
CA GLN A 25 1.26 11.42 -1.12
C GLN A 25 0.28 12.02 -2.11
N GLU A 26 0.04 11.33 -3.22
CA GLU A 26 -0.95 11.80 -4.18
C GLU A 26 -2.33 11.86 -3.55
N MET A 27 -2.65 10.87 -2.75
CA MET A 27 -3.95 10.83 -2.09
C MET A 27 -4.08 11.97 -1.09
N ILE A 28 -3.04 12.25 -0.35
CA ILE A 28 -3.05 13.36 0.60
C ILE A 28 -3.25 14.66 -0.15
N ASP A 29 -2.52 14.83 -1.24
CA ASP A 29 -2.62 16.09 -2.00
C ASP A 29 -4.00 16.27 -2.60
N ALA A 30 -4.65 15.19 -2.98
CA ALA A 30 -5.96 15.28 -3.61
C ALA A 30 -7.10 15.36 -2.61
N HIS A 31 -7.02 14.61 -1.53
CA HIS A 31 -8.16 14.45 -0.64
C HIS A 31 -7.84 14.63 0.84
N GLY A 32 -6.59 14.81 1.19
CA GLY A 32 -6.23 15.07 2.55
C GLY A 32 -5.77 13.85 3.32
N LYS A 33 -5.21 14.14 4.46
CA LYS A 33 -4.57 13.13 5.28
C LYS A 33 -5.56 12.11 5.83
N ASP A 34 -6.70 12.57 6.30
CA ASP A 34 -7.66 11.67 6.93
C ASP A 34 -8.21 10.64 5.95
N PHE A 35 -8.49 11.08 4.72
CA PHE A 35 -8.93 10.16 3.69
C PHE A 35 -7.87 9.10 3.43
N THR A 36 -6.62 9.55 3.33
CA THR A 36 -5.53 8.66 3.01
C THR A 36 -5.33 7.63 4.11
N MET A 37 -5.34 8.08 5.36
CA MET A 37 -5.17 7.16 6.47
C MET A 37 -6.28 6.13 6.51
N GLY A 38 -7.51 6.58 6.37
CA GLY A 38 -8.65 5.67 6.39
C GLY A 38 -8.61 4.67 5.26
N THR A 39 -8.23 5.14 4.07
CA THR A 39 -8.14 4.27 2.91
C THR A 39 -7.09 3.19 3.11
N LEU A 40 -5.94 3.56 3.65
CA LEU A 40 -4.87 2.59 3.84
C LEU A 40 -5.23 1.58 4.92
N VAL A 41 -5.89 2.02 5.98
CA VAL A 41 -6.34 1.09 7.01
C VAL A 41 -7.37 0.13 6.44
N LEU A 42 -8.29 0.65 5.64
CA LEU A 42 -9.31 -0.20 5.03
C LEU A 42 -8.68 -1.19 4.07
N ALA A 43 -7.70 -0.76 3.30
CA ALA A 43 -7.00 -1.65 2.41
C ALA A 43 -6.35 -2.79 3.18
N ALA A 44 -5.74 -2.46 4.31
CA ALA A 44 -5.10 -3.48 5.13
C ALA A 44 -6.13 -4.51 5.62
N ARG A 45 -7.31 -4.05 5.97
CA ARG A 45 -8.36 -4.96 6.43
C ARG A 45 -8.86 -5.84 5.31
N PHE A 46 -9.00 -5.30 4.11
CA PHE A 46 -9.40 -6.10 2.96
C PHE A 46 -8.39 -7.20 2.69
N ILE A 47 -7.12 -6.87 2.79
CA ILE A 47 -6.08 -7.86 2.60
C ILE A 47 -6.21 -8.97 3.63
N ALA A 48 -6.43 -8.59 4.88
CA ALA A 48 -6.57 -9.58 5.96
C ALA A 48 -7.75 -10.50 5.71
N ASP A 49 -8.80 -9.98 5.10
CA ASP A 49 -10.01 -10.75 4.82
C ASP A 49 -9.96 -11.48 3.49
N GLY A 50 -8.90 -11.30 2.73
CA GLY A 50 -8.78 -11.93 1.42
C GLY A 50 -9.66 -11.31 0.36
N LYS A 51 -10.02 -10.04 0.53
CA LYS A 51 -10.89 -9.36 -0.41
C LYS A 51 -10.08 -8.45 -1.32
N PRO A 52 -10.55 -8.22 -2.54
CA PRO A 52 -9.84 -7.30 -3.43
C PRO A 52 -9.85 -5.89 -2.88
N ILE A 53 -8.76 -5.18 -3.09
CA ILE A 53 -8.68 -3.81 -2.68
C ILE A 53 -9.13 -2.95 -3.83
N GLY A 54 -9.85 -1.92 -3.47
CA GLY A 54 -10.14 -0.91 -4.45
C GLY A 54 -11.33 -1.12 -5.24
N ARG A 55 -11.69 -2.21 -5.82
CA ARG A 55 -12.75 -2.24 -6.54
C ARG A 55 -13.49 -3.31 -6.38
N PRO A 56 -14.54 -3.19 -6.26
CA PRO A 56 -15.43 -4.15 -6.08
C PRO A 56 -15.49 -4.88 -7.29
N GLY A 57 -15.53 -5.68 -7.22
CA GLY A 57 -15.52 -6.38 -8.24
C GLY A 57 -16.22 -6.11 -9.39
N LYS A 58 -16.30 -5.87 -9.63
CA LYS A 58 -16.67 -5.80 -10.47
C LYS A 58 -16.54 -6.38 -11.29
N PRO A 59 -16.86 -6.60 -11.51
CA PRO A 59 -16.69 -6.98 -12.25
C PRO A 59 -16.34 -7.01 -13.05
N ASN A 60 -16.26 -6.79 -13.09
CA ASN A 60 -16.02 -6.81 -13.67
C ASN A 60 -15.99 -6.91 -14.22
N ALA A 61 -16.06 -6.70 -14.20
CA ALA A 61 -16.16 -6.67 -14.56
C ALA A 61 -16.38 -6.89 -14.75
#